data_dc0543a69b03e49d9b1ed54d6b40bd8b
#
_entry.id   dc0543a69b03e49d9b1ed54d6b40bd8b
#
_cell.length_a   1.000
_cell.length_b   1.000
_cell.length_c   1.000
_cell.angle_alpha   90.00
_cell.angle_beta   90.00
_cell.angle_gamma   90.00
#
_symmetry.space_group_name_H-M   'P 1'
#
loop_
_entity.id
_entity.type
_entity.pdbx_description
1 polymer ?
#
loop_
_entity_poly.entity_id
_entity_poly.type
_entity_poly.pdbx_seq_one_letter_code
_entity_poly.pdbx_strand_id
1 'polypeptide(L)'
;YDIEKFYATLAKTPCGQYVHGVKQTLTDKQKKRLLSSTSIHEVHTLLKTAFSYAVEWDLIHKIPLPRDAPKVNIEERTIWDEKTMLAALQTIENPALHLAVHMSMILSLREGEILGLQPSDLDFDAADGRGTISVSKTMQRANKDALEKLDPNQVYHTFPDRREGSKSSL
;
A
#
# COMPACT_ATOMS: atom_id res chain seq x y z
N TYR A 1 -19.22 -12.52 22.87
CA TYR A 1 -18.23 -13.23 23.73
C TYR A 1 -17.11 -13.93 22.92
N ASP A 2 -17.44 -14.66 21.85
CA ASP A 2 -16.41 -15.35 21.06
C ASP A 2 -15.63 -14.41 20.14
N ILE A 3 -16.29 -13.41 19.60
CA ILE A 3 -15.67 -12.36 18.77
C ILE A 3 -14.70 -11.48 19.57
N GLU A 4 -15.04 -11.15 20.81
CA GLU A 4 -14.14 -10.39 21.70
C GLU A 4 -12.88 -11.20 22.05
N LYS A 5 -13.04 -12.49 22.33
CA LYS A 5 -11.90 -13.40 22.49
C LYS A 5 -11.05 -13.51 21.24
N PHE A 6 -11.70 -13.55 20.07
CA PHE A 6 -11.00 -13.55 18.79
C PHE A 6 -10.14 -12.29 18.61
N TYR A 7 -10.67 -11.09 18.86
CA TYR A 7 -9.88 -9.85 18.80
C TYR A 7 -8.76 -9.82 19.84
N ALA A 8 -9.00 -10.30 21.05
CA ALA A 8 -7.96 -10.41 22.06
C ALA A 8 -6.84 -11.39 21.64
N THR A 9 -7.18 -12.43 20.90
CA THR A 9 -6.21 -13.37 20.32
C THR A 9 -5.44 -12.70 19.17
N LEU A 10 -6.11 -11.99 18.28
CA LEU A 10 -5.47 -11.24 17.18
C LEU A 10 -4.44 -10.23 17.72
N ALA A 11 -4.79 -9.50 18.77
CA ALA A 11 -3.90 -8.52 19.40
C ALA A 11 -2.60 -9.13 19.96
N LYS A 12 -2.61 -10.44 20.24
CA LYS A 12 -1.44 -11.20 20.71
C LYS A 12 -0.77 -12.00 19.61
N THR A 13 -1.31 -11.95 18.38
CA THR A 13 -0.80 -12.73 17.25
C THR A 13 0.39 -12.00 16.62
N PRO A 14 1.54 -12.67 16.46
CA PRO A 14 2.68 -12.12 15.77
C PRO A 14 2.38 -11.83 14.29
N CYS A 15 2.87 -10.69 13.80
CA CYS A 15 2.77 -10.31 12.40
C CYS A 15 3.50 -11.34 11.52
N GLY A 16 2.83 -11.85 10.48
CA GLY A 16 3.39 -12.87 9.58
C GLY A 16 3.34 -14.30 10.12
N GLN A 17 2.65 -14.55 11.24
CA GLN A 17 2.48 -15.91 11.77
C GLN A 17 1.75 -16.85 10.80
N TYR A 18 0.86 -16.31 9.98
CA TYR A 18 0.14 -17.05 8.96
C TYR A 18 0.38 -16.42 7.60
N VAL A 19 0.78 -17.22 6.62
CA VAL A 19 0.91 -16.83 5.21
C VAL A 19 0.06 -17.80 4.40
N HIS A 20 -0.93 -17.29 3.67
CA HIS A 20 -1.91 -18.09 2.92
C HIS A 20 -2.57 -19.21 3.76
N GLY A 21 -2.88 -18.91 5.03
CA GLY A 21 -3.50 -19.87 5.95
C GLY A 21 -2.52 -20.88 6.58
N VAL A 22 -1.26 -20.89 6.17
CA VAL A 22 -0.22 -21.79 6.70
C VAL A 22 0.55 -21.12 7.82
N LYS A 23 0.63 -21.79 8.97
CA LYS A 23 1.41 -21.31 10.12
C LYS A 23 2.91 -21.34 9.81
N GLN A 24 3.57 -20.21 9.97
CA GLN A 24 5.00 -20.05 9.74
C GLN A 24 5.81 -20.21 11.02
N THR A 25 7.04 -20.70 10.88
CA THR A 25 8.04 -20.67 11.95
C THR A 25 8.67 -19.27 11.99
N LEU A 26 8.43 -18.55 13.08
CA LEU A 26 8.93 -17.19 13.26
C LEU A 26 10.21 -17.16 14.08
N THR A 27 11.14 -16.27 13.73
CA THR A 27 12.30 -15.94 14.56
C THR A 27 11.84 -15.16 15.81
N ASP A 28 12.67 -15.13 16.84
CA ASP A 28 12.32 -14.45 18.11
C ASP A 28 12.10 -12.94 17.93
N LYS A 29 12.77 -12.33 16.96
CA LYS A 29 12.55 -10.92 16.58
C LYS A 29 11.17 -10.74 15.94
N GLN A 30 10.74 -11.66 15.09
CA GLN A 30 9.43 -11.61 14.42
C GLN A 30 8.28 -11.89 15.40
N LYS A 31 8.46 -12.79 16.38
CA LYS A 31 7.47 -13.05 17.43
C LYS A 31 7.12 -11.84 18.28
N LYS A 32 8.05 -10.88 18.41
CA LYS A 32 7.84 -9.64 19.16
C LYS A 32 7.00 -8.60 18.40
N ARG A 33 6.87 -8.73 17.07
CA ARG A 33 6.09 -7.82 16.24
C ARG A 33 4.66 -8.32 16.12
N LEU A 34 3.77 -7.82 16.96
CA LEU A 34 2.35 -8.16 16.95
C LEU A 34 1.60 -7.46 15.80
N LEU A 35 0.38 -7.94 15.52
CA LEU A 35 -0.52 -7.26 14.59
C LEU A 35 -0.84 -5.85 15.08
N SER A 36 -0.87 -4.90 14.15
CA SER A 36 -1.21 -3.52 14.45
C SER A 36 -2.71 -3.37 14.75
N SER A 37 -3.08 -2.34 15.51
CA SER A 37 -4.48 -1.98 15.74
C SER A 37 -5.24 -1.72 14.43
N THR A 38 -4.57 -1.16 13.43
CA THR A 38 -5.12 -0.97 12.08
C THR A 38 -5.46 -2.30 11.42
N SER A 39 -4.56 -3.30 11.47
CA SER A 39 -4.82 -4.63 10.90
C SER A 39 -6.00 -5.33 11.58
N ILE A 40 -6.15 -5.16 12.90
CA ILE A 40 -7.29 -5.71 13.64
C ILE A 40 -8.59 -5.01 13.23
N HIS A 41 -8.55 -3.70 13.01
CA HIS A 41 -9.68 -2.93 12.51
C HIS A 41 -10.09 -3.35 11.08
N GLU A 42 -9.13 -3.62 10.21
CA GLU A 42 -9.39 -4.16 8.86
C GLU A 42 -10.10 -5.51 8.91
N VAL A 43 -9.65 -6.40 9.82
CA VAL A 43 -10.34 -7.70 10.07
C VAL A 43 -11.78 -7.48 10.53
N HIS A 44 -12.03 -6.51 11.44
CA HIS A 44 -13.40 -6.17 11.86
C HIS A 44 -14.24 -5.70 10.68
N THR A 45 -13.71 -4.83 9.83
CA THR A 45 -14.40 -4.31 8.64
C THR A 45 -14.76 -5.43 7.66
N LEU A 46 -13.83 -6.36 7.43
CA LEU A 46 -14.06 -7.54 6.60
C LEU A 46 -15.17 -8.43 7.17
N LEU A 47 -15.12 -8.75 8.47
CA LEU A 47 -16.13 -9.54 9.15
C LEU A 47 -17.49 -8.84 9.12
N LYS A 48 -17.53 -7.52 9.34
CA LYS A 48 -18.77 -6.74 9.26
C LYS A 48 -19.42 -6.85 7.88
N THR A 49 -18.62 -6.72 6.83
CA THR A 49 -19.09 -6.87 5.45
C THR A 49 -19.63 -8.29 5.18
N ALA A 50 -18.87 -9.32 5.58
CA ALA A 50 -19.28 -10.71 5.42
C ALA A 50 -20.60 -11.03 6.17
N PHE A 51 -20.71 -10.60 7.42
CA PHE A 51 -21.95 -10.81 8.18
C PHE A 51 -23.13 -9.96 7.69
N SER A 52 -22.88 -8.79 7.08
CA SER A 52 -23.94 -8.02 6.43
C SER A 52 -24.54 -8.79 5.25
N TYR A 53 -23.71 -9.40 4.40
CA TYR A 53 -24.18 -10.28 3.33
C TYR A 53 -24.89 -11.53 3.88
N ALA A 54 -24.40 -12.11 4.97
CA ALA A 54 -25.06 -13.27 5.58
C ALA A 54 -26.47 -12.92 6.12
N VAL A 55 -26.69 -11.72 6.60
CA VAL A 55 -28.04 -11.21 6.96
C VAL A 55 -28.88 -10.97 5.72
N GLU A 56 -28.33 -10.35 4.68
CA GLU A 56 -29.01 -10.10 3.41
C GLU A 56 -29.50 -11.39 2.73
N TRP A 57 -28.72 -12.45 2.87
CA TRP A 57 -29.07 -13.78 2.33
C TRP A 57 -29.85 -14.67 3.30
N ASP A 58 -30.39 -14.11 4.39
CA ASP A 58 -31.16 -14.82 5.41
C ASP A 58 -30.42 -16.01 6.08
N LEU A 59 -29.07 -16.02 6.02
CA LEU A 59 -28.27 -17.06 6.65
C LEU A 59 -28.17 -16.86 8.17
N ILE A 60 -28.24 -15.62 8.63
CA ILE A 60 -28.25 -15.22 10.05
C ILE A 60 -29.25 -14.08 10.28
N HIS A 61 -29.85 -14.02 11.46
CA HIS A 61 -30.86 -12.97 11.77
C HIS A 61 -30.25 -11.62 12.16
N LYS A 62 -29.03 -11.59 12.64
CA LYS A 62 -28.35 -10.36 13.09
C LYS A 62 -26.84 -10.51 13.03
N ILE A 63 -26.15 -9.38 12.85
CA ILE A 63 -24.69 -9.32 12.86
C ILE A 63 -24.16 -9.62 14.27
N PRO A 64 -23.32 -10.67 14.46
CA PRO A 64 -22.81 -11.06 15.78
C PRO A 64 -21.57 -10.27 16.22
N LEU A 65 -21.33 -9.09 15.66
CA LEU A 65 -20.18 -8.25 15.98
C LEU A 65 -20.53 -7.20 17.03
N PRO A 66 -19.57 -6.77 17.85
CA PRO A 66 -19.69 -5.58 18.65
C PRO A 66 -20.06 -4.37 17.78
N ARG A 67 -20.88 -3.46 18.33
CA ARG A 67 -21.30 -2.24 17.62
C ARG A 67 -20.09 -1.37 17.27
N ASP A 68 -19.14 -1.28 18.20
CA ASP A 68 -17.95 -0.47 18.08
C ASP A 68 -16.78 -1.32 17.55
N ALA A 69 -16.13 -0.84 16.50
CA ALA A 69 -14.91 -1.46 15.99
C ALA A 69 -13.76 -1.32 17.00
N PRO A 70 -12.78 -2.23 16.98
CA PRO A 70 -11.56 -2.08 17.77
C PRO A 70 -10.89 -0.73 17.49
N LYS A 71 -10.49 -0.02 18.55
CA LYS A 71 -9.86 1.30 18.44
C LYS A 71 -8.54 1.19 17.68
N VAL A 72 -8.35 2.10 16.75
CA VAL A 72 -7.09 2.25 16.02
C VAL A 72 -6.23 3.27 16.75
N ASN A 73 -5.04 2.86 17.18
CA ASN A 73 -4.03 3.78 17.67
C ASN A 73 -3.29 4.36 16.46
N ILE A 74 -3.60 5.60 16.12
CA ILE A 74 -2.91 6.34 15.06
C ILE A 74 -1.73 7.05 15.72
N GLU A 75 -0.52 6.62 15.39
CA GLU A 75 0.67 7.39 15.69
C GLU A 75 0.75 8.55 14.69
N GLU A 76 0.78 9.77 15.18
CA GLU A 76 1.01 10.94 14.34
C GLU A 76 2.38 10.82 13.67
N ARG A 77 2.39 10.82 12.35
CA ARG A 77 3.63 10.82 11.60
C ARG A 77 4.19 12.24 11.56
N THR A 78 5.45 12.38 11.90
CA THR A 78 6.15 13.66 11.71
C THR A 78 6.22 13.98 10.22
N ILE A 79 5.61 15.10 9.84
CA ILE A 79 5.72 15.64 8.49
C ILE A 79 6.99 16.47 8.46
N TRP A 80 7.86 16.20 7.48
CA TRP A 80 9.08 16.98 7.31
C TRP A 80 8.74 18.40 6.85
N ASP A 81 9.42 19.36 7.43
CA ASP A 81 9.37 20.75 6.93
C ASP A 81 10.25 20.90 5.67
N GLU A 82 10.10 22.00 4.98
CA GLU A 82 10.84 22.31 3.75
C GLU A 82 12.36 22.18 3.94
N LYS A 83 12.88 22.70 5.06
CA LYS A 83 14.30 22.65 5.35
C LYS A 83 14.82 21.21 5.49
N THR A 84 14.07 20.36 6.17
CA THR A 84 14.40 18.94 6.31
C THR A 84 14.32 18.21 4.97
N MET A 85 13.32 18.50 4.15
CA MET A 85 13.18 17.93 2.81
C MET A 85 14.35 18.31 1.91
N LEU A 86 14.73 19.58 1.87
CA LEU A 86 15.88 20.06 1.09
C LEU A 86 17.20 19.43 1.56
N ALA A 87 17.42 19.37 2.88
CA ALA A 87 18.60 18.72 3.44
C ALA A 87 18.67 17.22 3.07
N ALA A 88 17.53 16.51 3.13
CA ALA A 88 17.46 15.12 2.71
C ALA A 88 17.82 14.92 1.23
N LEU A 89 17.30 15.78 0.34
CA LEU A 89 17.65 15.75 -1.09
C LEU A 89 19.14 15.93 -1.33
N GLN A 90 19.78 16.85 -0.60
CA GLN A 90 21.23 17.12 -0.73
C GLN A 90 22.12 15.94 -0.30
N THR A 91 21.61 15.02 0.51
CA THR A 91 22.35 13.81 0.95
C THR A 91 22.29 12.66 -0.04
N ILE A 92 21.44 12.74 -1.06
CA ILE A 92 21.23 11.67 -2.02
C ILE A 92 22.23 11.78 -3.17
N GLU A 93 23.24 10.93 -3.17
CA GLU A 93 24.30 10.91 -4.19
C GLU A 93 23.86 10.24 -5.49
N ASN A 94 22.96 9.25 -5.43
CA ASN A 94 22.48 8.53 -6.60
C ASN A 94 21.49 9.40 -7.41
N PRO A 95 21.81 9.76 -8.69
CA PRO A 95 20.97 10.66 -9.48
C PRO A 95 19.56 10.14 -9.74
N ALA A 96 19.40 8.83 -9.95
CA ALA A 96 18.09 8.22 -10.21
C ALA A 96 17.23 8.26 -8.94
N LEU A 97 17.81 7.97 -7.78
CA LEU A 97 17.11 8.06 -6.50
C LEU A 97 16.76 9.53 -6.17
N HIS A 98 17.69 10.47 -6.42
CA HIS A 98 17.46 11.89 -6.23
C HIS A 98 16.26 12.36 -7.07
N LEU A 99 16.22 12.01 -8.36
CA LEU A 99 15.11 12.34 -9.24
C LEU A 99 13.80 11.72 -8.76
N ALA A 100 13.81 10.44 -8.39
CA ALA A 100 12.61 9.75 -7.91
C ALA A 100 12.03 10.40 -6.64
N VAL A 101 12.90 10.73 -5.67
CA VAL A 101 12.48 11.41 -4.44
C VAL A 101 11.96 12.82 -4.74
N HIS A 102 12.63 13.56 -5.64
CA HIS A 102 12.20 14.89 -6.07
C HIS A 102 10.82 14.85 -6.72
N MET A 103 10.58 13.91 -7.63
CA MET A 103 9.27 13.70 -8.26
C MET A 103 8.20 13.31 -7.22
N SER A 104 8.53 12.47 -6.25
CA SER A 104 7.61 12.13 -5.17
C SER A 104 7.22 13.34 -4.33
N MET A 105 8.19 14.19 -3.99
CA MET A 105 7.96 15.39 -3.17
C MET A 105 7.14 16.45 -3.90
N ILE A 106 7.46 16.74 -5.17
CA ILE A 106 6.81 17.83 -5.93
C ILE A 106 5.49 17.37 -6.54
N LEU A 107 5.46 16.17 -7.13
CA LEU A 107 4.30 15.68 -7.88
C LEU A 107 3.40 14.76 -7.06
N SER A 108 3.81 14.43 -5.83
CA SER A 108 3.10 13.48 -4.95
C SER A 108 2.85 12.11 -5.60
N LEU A 109 3.74 11.69 -6.51
CA LEU A 109 3.66 10.41 -7.19
C LEU A 109 4.03 9.27 -6.23
N ARG A 110 3.36 8.14 -6.38
CA ARG A 110 3.70 6.93 -5.64
C ARG A 110 4.94 6.28 -6.22
N GLU A 111 5.67 5.52 -5.39
CA GLU A 111 6.87 4.76 -5.82
C GLU A 111 6.63 3.96 -7.11
N GLY A 112 5.55 3.20 -7.18
CA GLY A 112 5.22 2.40 -8.36
C GLY A 112 4.89 3.23 -9.60
N GLU A 113 4.31 4.40 -9.44
CA GLU A 113 4.02 5.34 -10.52
C GLU A 113 5.32 5.92 -11.08
N ILE A 114 6.24 6.37 -10.20
CA ILE A 114 7.56 6.88 -10.59
C ILE A 114 8.37 5.82 -11.33
N LEU A 115 8.42 4.60 -10.79
CA LEU A 115 9.14 3.49 -11.41
C LEU A 115 8.51 3.02 -12.73
N GLY A 116 7.21 3.28 -12.93
CA GLY A 116 6.48 2.97 -14.16
C GLY A 116 6.62 3.99 -15.28
N LEU A 117 7.17 5.20 -15.00
CA LEU A 117 7.33 6.25 -15.99
C LEU A 117 8.34 5.86 -17.07
N GLN A 118 8.03 6.23 -18.30
CA GLN A 118 8.87 6.07 -19.48
C GLN A 118 9.08 7.44 -20.15
N PRO A 119 10.13 7.63 -20.92
CA PRO A 119 10.36 8.89 -21.66
C PRO A 119 9.18 9.32 -22.54
N SER A 120 8.42 8.35 -23.08
CA SER A 120 7.19 8.60 -23.86
C SER A 120 6.02 9.16 -23.05
N ASP A 121 6.08 9.07 -21.70
CA ASP A 121 5.04 9.60 -20.83
C ASP A 121 5.30 11.07 -20.46
N LEU A 122 6.42 11.62 -20.93
CA LEU A 122 6.85 12.99 -20.72
C LEU A 122 6.65 13.79 -22.01
N ASP A 123 5.90 14.87 -21.94
CA ASP A 123 5.70 15.82 -23.03
C ASP A 123 6.19 17.19 -22.56
N PHE A 124 7.26 17.68 -23.17
CA PHE A 124 7.86 18.98 -22.85
C PHE A 124 7.67 19.93 -24.01
N ASP A 125 6.91 21.00 -23.79
CA ASP A 125 6.87 22.12 -24.72
C ASP A 125 8.04 23.07 -24.40
N ALA A 126 9.08 22.97 -25.23
CA ALA A 126 10.28 23.80 -25.09
C ALA A 126 9.99 25.31 -25.32
N ALA A 127 8.92 25.67 -26.02
CA ALA A 127 8.58 27.05 -26.31
C ALA A 127 7.96 27.73 -25.10
N ASP A 128 7.12 27.04 -24.33
CA ASP A 128 6.41 27.57 -23.16
C ASP A 128 7.09 27.27 -21.84
N GLY A 129 8.14 26.42 -21.83
CA GLY A 129 8.79 25.96 -20.61
C GLY A 129 7.88 25.11 -19.73
N ARG A 130 6.80 24.58 -20.29
CA ARG A 130 5.83 23.70 -19.60
C ARG A 130 6.07 22.26 -19.97
N GLY A 131 5.72 21.37 -19.05
CA GLY A 131 5.77 19.94 -19.30
C GLY A 131 4.55 19.24 -18.74
N THR A 132 4.15 18.17 -19.39
CA THR A 132 3.07 17.28 -18.94
C THR A 132 3.64 15.90 -18.69
N ILE A 133 3.28 15.28 -17.58
CA ILE A 133 3.60 13.91 -17.24
C ILE A 133 2.31 13.10 -17.25
N SER A 134 2.25 12.07 -18.11
CA SER A 134 1.11 11.15 -18.19
C SER A 134 1.36 9.95 -17.30
N VAL A 135 0.65 9.85 -16.18
CA VAL A 135 0.76 8.73 -15.24
C VAL A 135 -0.34 7.73 -15.55
N SER A 136 -0.04 6.75 -16.39
CA SER A 136 -0.99 5.71 -16.83
C SER A 136 -0.63 4.31 -16.35
N LYS A 137 0.54 4.14 -15.73
CA LYS A 137 1.12 2.85 -15.38
C LYS A 137 1.68 2.88 -13.96
N THR A 138 1.71 1.72 -13.33
CA THR A 138 2.41 1.53 -12.06
C THR A 138 3.23 0.25 -12.10
N MET A 139 4.46 0.32 -11.64
CA MET A 139 5.31 -0.86 -11.47
C MET A 139 5.02 -1.50 -10.13
N GLN A 140 4.82 -2.81 -10.11
CA GLN A 140 4.63 -3.59 -8.90
C GLN A 140 5.61 -4.75 -8.85
N ARG A 141 6.05 -5.08 -7.64
CA ARG A 141 6.87 -6.25 -7.43
C ARG A 141 6.04 -7.51 -7.64
N ALA A 142 6.39 -8.32 -8.62
CA ALA A 142 5.72 -9.59 -8.85
C ALA A 142 6.14 -10.64 -7.81
N ASN A 143 5.20 -11.47 -7.35
CA ASN A 143 5.48 -12.66 -6.55
C ASN A 143 6.08 -13.76 -7.43
N LYS A 144 6.79 -14.71 -6.82
CA LYS A 144 7.39 -15.86 -7.55
C LYS A 144 6.38 -16.59 -8.42
N ASP A 145 5.20 -16.89 -7.87
CA ASP A 145 4.12 -17.59 -8.59
C ASP A 145 3.56 -16.78 -9.77
N ALA A 146 3.64 -15.43 -9.70
CA ALA A 146 3.28 -14.56 -10.80
C ALA A 146 4.39 -14.54 -11.86
N LEU A 147 5.67 -14.57 -11.45
CA LEU A 147 6.80 -14.61 -12.37
C LEU A 147 6.81 -15.85 -13.27
N GLU A 148 6.35 -17.01 -12.76
CA GLU A 148 6.22 -18.25 -13.55
C GLU A 148 5.19 -18.15 -14.67
N LYS A 149 4.21 -17.23 -14.54
CA LYS A 149 3.14 -16.97 -15.51
C LYS A 149 3.43 -15.81 -16.45
N LEU A 150 4.51 -15.08 -16.21
CA LEU A 150 4.92 -13.93 -17.01
C LEU A 150 5.91 -14.36 -18.10
N ASP A 151 5.90 -13.63 -19.20
CA ASP A 151 6.87 -13.89 -20.29
C ASP A 151 8.30 -13.67 -19.76
N PRO A 152 9.17 -14.70 -19.78
CA PRO A 152 10.53 -14.61 -19.27
C PRO A 152 11.41 -13.61 -20.05
N ASN A 153 10.98 -13.18 -21.23
CA ASN A 153 11.68 -12.17 -22.04
C ASN A 153 11.28 -10.73 -21.69
N GLN A 154 10.26 -10.54 -20.85
CA GLN A 154 9.84 -9.23 -20.36
C GLN A 154 10.37 -8.98 -18.95
N VAL A 155 11.41 -8.16 -18.84
CA VAL A 155 12.06 -7.83 -17.57
C VAL A 155 11.19 -6.90 -16.71
N TYR A 156 10.28 -6.13 -17.32
CA TYR A 156 9.41 -5.15 -16.64
C TYR A 156 7.99 -5.27 -17.16
N HIS A 157 7.07 -5.59 -16.24
CA HIS A 157 5.64 -5.53 -16.51
C HIS A 157 5.05 -4.26 -15.89
N THR A 158 4.60 -3.35 -16.72
CA THR A 158 3.80 -2.21 -16.30
C THR A 158 2.33 -2.59 -16.41
N PHE A 159 1.59 -2.49 -15.29
CA PHE A 159 0.16 -2.68 -15.31
C PHE A 159 -0.52 -1.31 -15.41
N PRO A 160 -1.57 -1.17 -16.23
CA PRO A 160 -2.31 0.10 -16.27
C PRO A 160 -2.85 0.40 -14.87
N ASP A 161 -2.68 1.63 -14.43
CA ASP A 161 -3.30 2.08 -13.18
C ASP A 161 -4.82 2.03 -13.38
N ARG A 162 -5.54 1.50 -12.40
CA ARG A 162 -7.03 1.46 -12.41
C ARG A 162 -7.66 2.86 -12.33
N ARG A 163 -6.87 3.88 -12.15
CA ARG A 163 -7.27 5.29 -12.16
C ARG A 163 -7.07 5.86 -13.55
N GLU A 164 -7.98 5.53 -14.47
CA GLU A 164 -8.08 6.26 -15.72
C GLU A 164 -8.27 7.75 -15.39
N GLY A 165 -7.34 8.59 -15.80
CA GLY A 165 -7.53 10.04 -15.87
C GLY A 165 -6.75 10.94 -14.94
N SER A 166 -5.75 10.50 -14.16
CA SER A 166 -4.91 11.46 -13.45
C SER A 166 -3.84 12.03 -14.36
N LYS A 167 -4.14 13.16 -14.97
CA LYS A 167 -3.12 14.03 -15.59
C LYS A 167 -2.72 15.09 -14.57
N SER A 168 -1.49 15.06 -14.09
CA SER A 168 -0.91 16.19 -13.36
C SER A 168 -0.32 17.16 -14.40
N SER A 169 -0.93 18.32 -14.54
CA SER A 169 -0.34 19.46 -15.25
C SER A 169 0.44 20.30 -14.24
N LEU A 170 1.68 20.54 -14.52
CA LEU A 170 2.54 21.54 -13.84
C LEU A 170 2.38 22.89 -14.47
#